data_8ddf2f1b9f8e805883012fa45acc0dc8
#
_entry.id   8ddf2f1b9f8e805883012fa45acc0dc8
#
_cell.length_a   1.000
_cell.length_b   1.000
_cell.length_c   1.000
_cell.angle_alpha   90.00
_cell.angle_beta   90.00
_cell.angle_gamma   90.00
#
_symmetry.space_group_name_H-M   'P 1'
#
loop_
_entity.id
_entity.type
_entity.pdbx_description
1 polymer ?
#
loop_
_entity_poly.entity_id
_entity_poly.type
_entity_poly.pdbx_seq_one_letter_code
_entity_poly.pdbx_strand_id
1 'polypeptide(L)'
;DRSPSRGLGDVYKRQVENGQEIVRCLAYAPVLGNTKYKIERYPVIFFDGEQIALSPSYYLLQMFSSNRGDEVLKTEVRTYQKPQVTFGRAGIEMFDNSYEFKEVKIDNSPVTDGAVMTGGWTVGQGTLTPVANRWNYILLGDPSAYDYTFSADIRRTKGSGQVQFRVRDNGLSGERNDYIGLTIGSGVVEFYRQAGGVRDTLRTPVLYPFQSNRWYNVKIACKGEQIGCFVNDTLVHETILPGIPSLVSTAALDKEAHTIILKVINTTQHEEKTELNLQGVSVKNTAEIIQLTGCLLYTSDAADDLT
;
A
#
# COMPACT_ATOMS: atom_id res chain seq x y z
N ASP A 1 -5.19 5.81 -10.49
CA ASP A 1 -4.67 6.34 -9.24
C ASP A 1 -5.12 5.45 -8.09
N ARG A 2 -4.24 4.56 -7.70
CA ARG A 2 -4.37 3.77 -6.46
C ARG A 2 -3.60 4.45 -5.34
N SER A 3 -3.66 5.77 -5.30
CA SER A 3 -3.12 6.43 -4.13
C SER A 3 -3.79 5.83 -2.91
N PRO A 4 -3.05 5.20 -2.00
CA PRO A 4 -3.58 4.75 -0.71
C PRO A 4 -4.25 5.89 0.04
N SER A 5 -3.95 7.13 -0.34
CA SER A 5 -4.60 8.32 0.18
C SER A 5 -6.12 8.37 -0.05
N ARG A 6 -6.69 7.64 -1.02
CA ARG A 6 -8.16 7.64 -1.19
C ARG A 6 -8.88 6.82 -0.13
N GLY A 7 -8.45 5.60 0.13
CA GLY A 7 -9.00 4.78 1.21
C GLY A 7 -8.41 5.14 2.58
N LEU A 8 -7.14 5.52 2.63
CA LEU A 8 -6.47 5.92 3.87
C LEU A 8 -6.95 7.28 4.39
N GLY A 9 -7.29 8.23 3.52
CA GLY A 9 -7.89 9.51 3.95
C GLY A 9 -9.13 9.29 4.81
N ASP A 10 -9.95 8.32 4.46
CA ASP A 10 -11.19 7.98 5.18
C ASP A 10 -10.89 7.21 6.45
N VAL A 11 -9.93 6.29 6.42
CA VAL A 11 -9.47 5.55 7.60
C VAL A 11 -8.82 6.50 8.60
N TYR A 12 -7.96 7.43 8.17
CA TYR A 12 -7.33 8.41 9.05
C TYR A 12 -8.34 9.37 9.68
N LYS A 13 -9.34 9.83 8.95
CA LYS A 13 -10.39 10.68 9.52
C LYS A 13 -11.19 9.96 10.58
N ARG A 14 -11.55 8.70 10.33
CA ARG A 14 -12.20 7.86 11.34
C ARG A 14 -11.30 7.66 12.56
N GLN A 15 -9.98 7.44 12.35
CA GLN A 15 -9.02 7.32 13.46
C GLN A 15 -8.96 8.60 14.30
N VAL A 16 -9.01 9.77 13.64
CA VAL A 16 -9.09 11.06 14.33
C VAL A 16 -10.39 11.17 15.13
N GLU A 17 -11.53 10.85 14.55
CA GLU A 17 -12.82 10.90 15.25
C GLU A 17 -12.87 9.93 16.43
N ASN A 18 -12.33 8.71 16.27
CA ASN A 18 -12.31 7.71 17.35
C ASN A 18 -11.18 7.92 18.38
N GLY A 19 -10.17 8.73 18.05
CA GLY A 19 -9.01 9.02 18.88
C GLY A 19 -9.01 10.44 19.46
N GLN A 20 -10.14 11.04 19.76
CA GLN A 20 -10.30 12.43 20.18
C GLN A 20 -9.40 12.86 21.35
N GLU A 21 -9.07 11.94 22.24
CA GLU A 21 -8.20 12.23 23.37
C GLU A 21 -6.72 12.40 22.95
N ILE A 22 -6.33 11.85 21.82
CA ILE A 22 -4.93 11.79 21.34
C ILE A 22 -4.71 12.71 20.15
N VAL A 23 -5.63 12.72 19.17
CA VAL A 23 -5.48 13.46 17.92
C VAL A 23 -6.38 14.68 17.93
N ARG A 24 -5.78 15.87 18.11
CA ARG A 24 -6.50 17.16 18.15
C ARG A 24 -6.60 17.87 16.81
N CYS A 25 -5.73 17.54 15.87
CA CYS A 25 -5.68 18.19 14.58
C CYS A 25 -5.14 17.22 13.52
N LEU A 26 -5.78 17.24 12.35
CA LEU A 26 -5.30 16.58 11.15
C LEU A 26 -5.22 17.62 10.03
N ALA A 27 -4.02 17.82 9.48
CA ALA A 27 -3.79 18.69 8.34
C ALA A 27 -3.63 17.86 7.06
N TYR A 28 -4.29 18.27 6.00
CA TYR A 28 -4.15 17.67 4.66
C TYR A 28 -3.34 18.58 3.76
N ALA A 29 -2.32 18.03 3.09
CA ALA A 29 -1.48 18.77 2.16
C ALA A 29 -1.05 17.89 0.98
N PRO A 30 -0.99 18.47 -0.25
CA PRO A 30 -1.35 19.86 -0.61
C PRO A 30 -2.86 20.03 -0.79
N VAL A 31 -3.37 21.22 -0.48
CA VAL A 31 -4.77 21.58 -0.74
C VAL A 31 -4.95 21.99 -2.20
N LEU A 32 -4.02 22.77 -2.74
CA LEU A 32 -4.06 23.31 -4.09
C LEU A 32 -2.95 22.70 -4.95
N GLY A 33 -3.25 22.38 -6.20
CA GLY A 33 -2.29 21.94 -7.20
C GLY A 33 -2.52 22.61 -8.55
N ASN A 34 -1.46 23.18 -9.09
CA ASN A 34 -1.50 23.77 -10.43
C ASN A 34 -1.14 22.71 -11.48
N THR A 35 -2.07 22.41 -12.38
CA THR A 35 -1.91 21.37 -13.41
C THR A 35 -0.87 21.71 -14.49
N LYS A 36 -0.48 23.00 -14.62
CA LYS A 36 0.60 23.43 -15.53
C LYS A 36 1.99 22.99 -15.06
N TYR A 37 2.12 22.54 -13.82
CA TYR A 37 3.37 22.07 -13.25
C TYR A 37 3.29 20.60 -12.86
N LYS A 38 4.43 19.92 -12.77
CA LYS A 38 4.46 18.53 -12.29
C LYS A 38 3.87 18.46 -10.89
N ILE A 39 2.78 17.74 -10.75
CA ILE A 39 2.11 17.49 -9.46
C ILE A 39 2.71 16.25 -8.86
N GLU A 40 3.49 16.39 -7.79
CA GLU A 40 4.10 15.26 -7.09
C GLU A 40 3.14 14.57 -6.11
N ARG A 41 2.11 15.29 -5.66
CA ARG A 41 1.08 14.82 -4.74
C ARG A 41 -0.29 15.20 -5.24
N TYR A 42 -1.30 14.42 -4.90
CA TYR A 42 -2.68 14.69 -5.33
C TYR A 42 -3.31 15.79 -4.46
N PRO A 43 -3.52 17.00 -4.98
CA PRO A 43 -4.19 18.05 -4.26
C PRO A 43 -5.69 17.78 -4.13
N VAL A 44 -6.30 18.49 -3.20
CA VAL A 44 -7.76 18.49 -3.01
C VAL A 44 -8.45 19.26 -4.14
N ILE A 45 -7.83 20.35 -4.60
CA ILE A 45 -8.31 21.24 -5.63
C ILE A 45 -7.22 21.39 -6.69
N PHE A 46 -7.58 21.12 -7.94
CA PHE A 46 -6.72 21.35 -9.10
C PHE A 46 -7.10 22.68 -9.76
N PHE A 47 -6.12 23.40 -10.28
CA PHE A 47 -6.35 24.63 -11.06
C PHE A 47 -5.26 24.81 -12.12
N ASP A 48 -5.58 25.53 -13.20
CA ASP A 48 -4.63 25.89 -14.27
C ASP A 48 -4.52 27.40 -14.51
N GLY A 49 -5.22 28.22 -13.73
CA GLY A 49 -5.36 29.67 -13.84
C GLY A 49 -6.69 30.10 -14.44
N GLU A 50 -7.39 29.23 -15.16
CA GLU A 50 -8.69 29.51 -15.79
C GLU A 50 -9.79 28.58 -15.26
N GLN A 51 -9.44 27.34 -14.97
CA GLN A 51 -10.39 26.34 -14.54
C GLN A 51 -9.99 25.77 -13.17
N ILE A 52 -11.01 25.31 -12.44
CA ILE A 52 -10.87 24.64 -11.15
C ILE A 52 -11.56 23.29 -11.26
N ALA A 53 -10.86 22.23 -10.86
CA ALA A 53 -11.41 20.90 -10.72
C ALA A 53 -11.27 20.40 -9.28
N LEU A 54 -12.33 19.82 -8.75
CA LEU A 54 -12.39 19.32 -7.38
C LEU A 54 -12.12 17.81 -7.38
N SER A 55 -11.18 17.37 -6.57
CA SER A 55 -10.89 15.93 -6.44
C SER A 55 -11.99 15.22 -5.64
N PRO A 56 -12.12 13.88 -5.73
CA PRO A 56 -12.97 13.11 -4.84
C PRO A 56 -12.66 13.35 -3.37
N SER A 57 -11.40 13.62 -3.02
CA SER A 57 -10.99 13.98 -1.66
C SER A 57 -11.61 15.30 -1.18
N TYR A 58 -11.89 16.24 -2.08
CA TYR A 58 -12.61 17.48 -1.75
C TYR A 58 -14.00 17.15 -1.22
N TYR A 59 -14.78 16.39 -1.98
CA TYR A 59 -16.16 16.05 -1.61
C TYR A 59 -16.20 15.23 -0.32
N LEU A 60 -15.25 14.35 -0.12
CA LEU A 60 -15.12 13.60 1.13
C LEU A 60 -14.85 14.54 2.31
N LEU A 61 -13.89 15.46 2.19
CA LEU A 61 -13.60 16.45 3.22
C LEU A 61 -14.82 17.33 3.50
N GLN A 62 -15.54 17.74 2.47
CA GLN A 62 -16.79 18.49 2.59
C GLN A 62 -17.85 17.71 3.36
N MET A 63 -18.10 16.44 2.98
CA MET A 63 -19.07 15.60 3.69
C MET A 63 -18.71 15.45 5.18
N PHE A 64 -17.46 15.21 5.51
CA PHE A 64 -17.02 15.07 6.89
C PHE A 64 -17.10 16.39 7.67
N SER A 65 -16.78 17.51 7.04
CA SER A 65 -16.80 18.82 7.69
C SER A 65 -18.20 19.38 7.89
N SER A 66 -19.13 19.09 6.97
CA SER A 66 -20.52 19.55 7.04
C SER A 66 -21.38 18.67 7.95
N ASN A 67 -20.99 17.45 8.21
CA ASN A 67 -21.70 16.50 9.05
C ASN A 67 -20.84 16.15 10.28
N ARG A 68 -20.79 17.06 11.23
CA ARG A 68 -20.06 16.90 12.49
C ARG A 68 -21.03 16.76 13.64
N GLY A 69 -20.69 15.88 14.58
CA GLY A 69 -21.38 15.81 15.87
C GLY A 69 -20.48 16.35 16.98
N ASP A 70 -21.07 16.58 18.13
CA ASP A 70 -20.40 17.08 19.34
C ASP A 70 -19.79 15.96 20.17
N GLU A 71 -20.32 14.75 20.02
CA GLU A 71 -19.92 13.59 20.80
C GLU A 71 -19.80 12.36 19.90
N VAL A 72 -18.64 11.68 19.97
CA VAL A 72 -18.42 10.42 19.25
C VAL A 72 -19.10 9.29 20.00
N LEU A 73 -19.92 8.52 19.30
CA LEU A 73 -20.62 7.37 19.85
C LEU A 73 -19.79 6.10 19.66
N LYS A 74 -19.88 5.18 20.62
CA LYS A 74 -19.27 3.87 20.48
C LYS A 74 -19.91 3.12 19.32
N THR A 75 -19.06 2.70 18.37
CA THR A 75 -19.48 1.96 17.19
C THR A 75 -18.79 0.60 17.15
N GLU A 76 -19.54 -0.46 16.89
CA GLU A 76 -19.04 -1.80 16.65
C GLU A 76 -19.45 -2.22 15.22
N VAL A 77 -18.49 -2.60 14.39
CA VAL A 77 -18.75 -3.07 13.03
C VAL A 77 -18.42 -4.55 12.97
N ARG A 78 -19.40 -5.35 12.63
CA ARG A 78 -19.23 -6.79 12.35
C ARG A 78 -19.30 -6.98 10.85
N THR A 79 -18.16 -7.25 10.26
CA THR A 79 -18.00 -7.42 8.82
C THR A 79 -16.93 -8.46 8.53
N TYR A 80 -16.91 -8.98 7.31
CA TYR A 80 -15.83 -9.85 6.90
C TYR A 80 -14.58 -9.03 6.61
N GLN A 81 -13.44 -9.68 6.79
CA GLN A 81 -12.15 -9.12 6.41
C GLN A 81 -11.89 -9.54 4.96
N LYS A 82 -11.84 -8.59 4.04
CA LYS A 82 -11.40 -8.91 2.69
C LYS A 82 -9.88 -9.04 2.68
N PRO A 83 -9.33 -9.98 1.90
CA PRO A 83 -7.90 -10.07 1.69
C PRO A 83 -7.32 -8.73 1.25
N GLN A 84 -6.20 -8.35 1.82
CA GLN A 84 -5.42 -7.23 1.31
C GLN A 84 -4.64 -7.71 0.08
N VAL A 85 -5.35 -7.81 -1.04
CA VAL A 85 -4.81 -8.34 -2.28
C VAL A 85 -3.90 -7.30 -2.92
N THR A 86 -2.61 -7.56 -2.87
CA THR A 86 -1.64 -6.86 -3.70
C THR A 86 -1.14 -7.86 -4.75
N PHE A 87 -1.35 -7.53 -6.01
CA PHE A 87 -0.77 -8.26 -7.14
C PHE A 87 0.52 -7.59 -7.54
N GLY A 88 1.43 -8.32 -8.14
CA GLY A 88 2.59 -7.72 -8.72
C GLY A 88 3.75 -8.66 -8.89
N ARG A 89 4.80 -8.13 -9.49
CA ARG A 89 6.02 -8.84 -9.84
C ARG A 89 6.89 -9.12 -8.63
N ALA A 90 7.78 -10.08 -8.78
CA ALA A 90 8.98 -10.15 -7.97
C ALA A 90 9.98 -9.08 -8.41
N GLY A 91 10.89 -8.67 -7.54
CA GLY A 91 11.90 -7.68 -7.88
C GLY A 91 13.15 -7.78 -7.03
N ILE A 92 14.24 -7.25 -7.57
CA ILE A 92 15.50 -7.06 -6.86
C ILE A 92 15.93 -5.62 -6.99
N GLU A 93 16.25 -5.01 -5.87
CA GLU A 93 16.78 -3.65 -5.79
C GLU A 93 18.06 -3.61 -4.97
N MET A 94 19.02 -2.80 -5.41
CA MET A 94 20.27 -2.55 -4.72
C MET A 94 20.84 -1.19 -5.09
N PHE A 95 21.63 -0.60 -4.21
CA PHE A 95 22.20 0.74 -4.45
C PHE A 95 23.59 0.72 -5.10
N ASP A 96 24.18 -0.45 -5.22
CA ASP A 96 25.48 -0.68 -5.83
C ASP A 96 25.51 -2.04 -6.56
N ASN A 97 26.66 -2.51 -7.00
CA ASN A 97 26.85 -3.82 -7.60
C ASN A 97 27.60 -4.78 -6.66
N SER A 98 27.29 -4.75 -5.39
CA SER A 98 27.97 -5.54 -4.36
C SER A 98 27.49 -6.99 -4.25
N TYR A 99 26.47 -7.38 -5.00
CA TYR A 99 25.92 -8.74 -5.00
C TYR A 99 25.96 -9.38 -6.38
N GLU A 100 26.14 -10.69 -6.37
CA GLU A 100 25.93 -11.59 -7.50
C GLU A 100 24.69 -12.43 -7.25
N PHE A 101 23.98 -12.78 -8.34
CA PHE A 101 22.74 -13.54 -8.34
C PHE A 101 22.82 -14.71 -9.30
N LYS A 102 22.42 -15.89 -8.87
CA LYS A 102 22.18 -17.06 -9.70
C LYS A 102 20.97 -17.83 -9.19
N GLU A 103 20.55 -18.86 -9.93
CA GLU A 103 19.38 -19.67 -9.60
C GLU A 103 18.14 -18.80 -9.28
N VAL A 104 18.02 -17.66 -10.00
CA VAL A 104 16.89 -16.74 -9.85
C VAL A 104 15.66 -17.37 -10.50
N LYS A 105 14.65 -17.66 -9.70
CA LYS A 105 13.48 -18.46 -10.10
C LYS A 105 12.19 -17.86 -9.60
N ILE A 106 11.14 -18.01 -10.40
CA ILE A 106 9.75 -17.84 -10.00
C ILE A 106 9.05 -19.19 -10.22
N ASP A 107 8.42 -19.74 -9.17
CA ASP A 107 7.77 -21.05 -9.17
C ASP A 107 8.65 -22.17 -9.73
N ASN A 108 9.91 -22.20 -9.30
CA ASN A 108 10.96 -23.11 -9.74
C ASN A 108 11.40 -22.95 -11.22
N SER A 109 10.82 -22.03 -11.98
CA SER A 109 11.23 -21.74 -13.35
C SER A 109 12.31 -20.64 -13.35
N PRO A 110 13.45 -20.85 -14.01
CA PRO A 110 14.46 -19.81 -14.15
C PRO A 110 13.90 -18.56 -14.82
N VAL A 111 14.23 -17.38 -14.32
CA VAL A 111 13.90 -16.12 -15.01
C VAL A 111 14.75 -15.97 -16.28
N THR A 112 14.14 -15.51 -17.35
CA THR A 112 14.78 -15.32 -18.66
C THR A 112 14.73 -13.88 -19.14
N ASP A 113 13.89 -13.06 -18.50
CA ASP A 113 13.69 -11.65 -18.82
C ASP A 113 13.31 -10.84 -17.58
N GLY A 114 13.24 -9.53 -17.73
CA GLY A 114 12.80 -8.64 -16.66
C GLY A 114 12.66 -7.20 -17.14
N ALA A 115 11.78 -6.46 -16.47
CA ALA A 115 11.62 -5.03 -16.69
C ALA A 115 12.63 -4.24 -15.85
N VAL A 116 13.64 -3.65 -16.48
CA VAL A 116 14.61 -2.77 -15.81
C VAL A 116 13.95 -1.45 -15.48
N MET A 117 13.80 -1.17 -14.19
CA MET A 117 13.18 0.06 -13.70
C MET A 117 14.19 1.17 -13.48
N THR A 118 15.39 0.81 -13.03
CA THR A 118 16.50 1.76 -12.80
C THR A 118 17.83 1.04 -12.92
N GLY A 119 18.86 1.77 -13.35
CA GLY A 119 20.20 1.23 -13.51
C GLY A 119 20.35 0.45 -14.79
N GLY A 120 21.02 -0.69 -14.71
CA GLY A 120 21.23 -1.62 -15.82
C GLY A 120 21.37 -3.04 -15.31
N TRP A 121 20.79 -3.98 -16.05
CA TRP A 121 20.84 -5.40 -15.73
C TRP A 121 21.08 -6.24 -16.98
N THR A 122 21.92 -7.24 -16.86
CA THR A 122 21.97 -8.34 -17.82
C THR A 122 21.21 -9.52 -17.24
N VAL A 123 20.22 -10.00 -17.98
CA VAL A 123 19.39 -11.13 -17.60
C VAL A 123 19.81 -12.33 -18.43
N GLY A 124 20.22 -13.41 -17.78
CA GLY A 124 20.47 -14.71 -18.37
C GLY A 124 19.43 -15.73 -17.90
N GLN A 125 19.62 -16.99 -18.24
CA GLN A 125 18.75 -18.05 -17.79
C GLN A 125 19.02 -18.32 -16.29
N GLY A 126 18.20 -17.70 -15.43
CA GLY A 126 18.33 -17.79 -13.97
C GLY A 126 19.54 -17.03 -13.40
N THR A 127 20.13 -16.09 -14.15
CA THR A 127 21.21 -15.23 -13.68
C THR A 127 20.86 -13.76 -13.86
N LEU A 128 21.22 -12.94 -12.90
CA LEU A 128 21.06 -11.49 -12.95
C LEU A 128 22.39 -10.82 -12.60
N THR A 129 22.84 -9.94 -13.48
CA THR A 129 24.08 -9.19 -13.27
C THR A 129 23.80 -7.70 -13.35
N PRO A 130 24.00 -6.93 -12.25
CA PRO A 130 23.88 -5.48 -12.28
C PRO A 130 25.05 -4.89 -13.08
N VAL A 131 24.75 -4.01 -14.03
CA VAL A 131 25.74 -3.41 -14.92
C VAL A 131 26.30 -2.11 -14.35
N ALA A 132 25.45 -1.33 -13.65
CA ALA A 132 25.84 -0.04 -13.15
C ALA A 132 26.22 -0.07 -11.65
N ASN A 133 27.29 0.65 -11.28
CA ASN A 133 27.64 0.86 -9.89
C ASN A 133 26.83 2.03 -9.28
N ARG A 134 25.53 1.89 -9.33
CA ARG A 134 24.54 2.86 -8.84
C ARG A 134 23.25 2.11 -8.48
N TRP A 135 22.22 2.82 -8.15
CA TRP A 135 20.92 2.24 -7.91
C TRP A 135 20.44 1.37 -9.10
N ASN A 136 20.23 0.10 -8.84
CA ASN A 136 19.74 -0.90 -9.78
C ASN A 136 18.45 -1.49 -9.25
N TYR A 137 17.42 -1.53 -10.10
CA TYR A 137 16.12 -2.11 -9.77
C TYR A 137 15.55 -2.80 -11.00
N ILE A 138 15.14 -4.05 -10.83
CA ILE A 138 14.52 -4.88 -11.87
C ILE A 138 13.28 -5.58 -11.32
N LEU A 139 12.25 -5.67 -12.15
CA LEU A 139 11.04 -6.44 -11.90
C LEU A 139 11.00 -7.68 -12.78
N LEU A 140 10.56 -8.80 -12.23
CA LEU A 140 10.58 -10.13 -12.81
C LEU A 140 9.19 -10.75 -12.75
N GLY A 141 8.80 -11.50 -13.79
CA GLY A 141 7.56 -12.25 -13.84
C GLY A 141 6.31 -11.44 -14.18
N ASP A 142 5.15 -11.98 -13.87
CA ASP A 142 3.83 -11.46 -14.28
C ASP A 142 3.35 -10.34 -13.33
N PRO A 143 2.93 -9.17 -13.85
CA PRO A 143 2.38 -8.08 -13.03
C PRO A 143 1.04 -8.42 -12.36
N SER A 144 0.34 -9.46 -12.81
CA SER A 144 -0.90 -9.93 -12.21
C SER A 144 -0.71 -11.08 -11.21
N ALA A 145 0.53 -11.51 -10.98
CA ALA A 145 0.83 -12.62 -10.09
C ALA A 145 0.44 -12.30 -8.64
N TYR A 146 -0.17 -13.28 -7.98
CA TYR A 146 -0.58 -13.20 -6.58
C TYR A 146 0.09 -14.26 -5.72
N ASP A 147 -0.10 -15.53 -6.10
CA ASP A 147 0.52 -16.68 -5.45
C ASP A 147 1.73 -17.13 -6.26
N TYR A 148 2.90 -17.05 -5.69
CA TYR A 148 4.14 -17.53 -6.29
C TYR A 148 5.26 -17.64 -5.26
N THR A 149 6.31 -18.34 -5.65
CA THR A 149 7.56 -18.39 -4.89
C THR A 149 8.67 -17.71 -5.69
N PHE A 150 9.30 -16.72 -5.09
CA PHE A 150 10.47 -16.06 -5.66
C PHE A 150 11.72 -16.50 -4.90
N SER A 151 12.74 -16.97 -5.61
CA SER A 151 14.00 -17.41 -5.00
C SER A 151 15.20 -16.98 -5.80
N ALA A 152 16.33 -16.77 -5.12
CA ALA A 152 17.62 -16.52 -5.70
C ALA A 152 18.75 -16.97 -4.76
N ASP A 153 19.83 -17.47 -5.33
CA ASP A 153 21.09 -17.57 -4.63
C ASP A 153 21.82 -16.23 -4.74
N ILE A 154 22.25 -15.68 -3.62
CA ILE A 154 22.94 -14.41 -3.53
C ILE A 154 24.30 -14.56 -2.89
N ARG A 155 25.26 -13.77 -3.35
CA ARG A 155 26.57 -13.66 -2.74
C ARG A 155 27.02 -12.21 -2.71
N ARG A 156 27.35 -11.70 -1.53
CA ARG A 156 27.96 -10.37 -1.41
C ARG A 156 29.45 -10.47 -1.74
N THR A 157 29.90 -9.73 -2.73
CA THR A 157 31.28 -9.76 -3.23
C THR A 157 32.15 -8.64 -2.68
N LYS A 158 31.53 -7.51 -2.29
CA LYS A 158 32.25 -6.34 -1.76
C LYS A 158 31.34 -5.48 -0.86
N GLY A 159 31.98 -4.59 -0.09
CA GLY A 159 31.28 -3.56 0.68
C GLY A 159 30.36 -4.09 1.79
N SER A 160 29.51 -3.20 2.27
CA SER A 160 28.46 -3.45 3.28
C SER A 160 27.06 -3.18 2.71
N GLY A 161 26.92 -3.13 1.39
CA GLY A 161 25.66 -2.83 0.70
C GLY A 161 24.53 -3.75 1.10
N GLN A 162 23.31 -3.26 0.96
CA GLN A 162 22.07 -4.00 1.17
C GLN A 162 21.49 -4.41 -0.18
N VAL A 163 20.85 -5.56 -0.20
CA VAL A 163 19.97 -6.00 -1.28
C VAL A 163 18.56 -6.11 -0.76
N GLN A 164 17.62 -5.69 -1.56
CA GLN A 164 16.20 -5.73 -1.28
C GLN A 164 15.52 -6.65 -2.27
N PHE A 165 14.83 -7.65 -1.76
CA PHE A 165 13.89 -8.46 -2.52
C PHE A 165 12.51 -7.85 -2.37
N ARG A 166 11.76 -7.81 -3.46
CA ARG A 166 10.39 -7.34 -3.48
C ARG A 166 9.49 -8.43 -4.02
N VAL A 167 8.31 -8.54 -3.47
CA VAL A 167 7.24 -9.39 -3.99
C VAL A 167 5.95 -8.60 -4.04
N ARG A 168 5.09 -8.96 -4.99
CA ARG A 168 3.83 -8.27 -5.28
C ARG A 168 4.05 -6.77 -5.53
N ASP A 169 5.14 -6.45 -6.21
CA ASP A 169 5.47 -5.08 -6.57
C ASP A 169 4.62 -4.63 -7.76
N ASN A 170 3.85 -3.58 -7.56
CA ASN A 170 2.96 -3.03 -8.57
C ASN A 170 3.68 -2.27 -9.70
N GLY A 171 5.00 -2.12 -9.62
CA GLY A 171 5.84 -1.46 -10.63
C GLY A 171 5.69 0.05 -10.70
N LEU A 172 4.95 0.65 -9.80
CA LEU A 172 4.78 2.11 -9.74
C LEU A 172 5.88 2.75 -8.90
N SER A 173 6.09 4.04 -9.05
CA SER A 173 7.13 4.79 -8.35
C SER A 173 6.55 5.80 -7.35
N GLY A 174 7.38 6.26 -6.43
CA GLY A 174 7.01 7.27 -5.43
C GLY A 174 5.94 6.78 -4.47
N GLU A 175 4.97 7.62 -4.15
CA GLU A 175 3.89 7.31 -3.20
C GLU A 175 2.90 6.26 -3.74
N ARG A 176 2.94 5.92 -5.03
CA ARG A 176 2.09 4.89 -5.64
C ARG A 176 2.67 3.49 -5.56
N ASN A 177 3.91 3.37 -5.11
CA ASN A 177 4.56 2.08 -4.98
C ASN A 177 3.94 1.27 -3.84
N ASP A 178 3.58 0.02 -4.14
CA ASP A 178 3.06 -0.95 -3.16
C ASP A 178 3.76 -2.28 -3.40
N TYR A 179 4.47 -2.75 -2.39
CA TYR A 179 5.18 -4.03 -2.42
C TYR A 179 5.49 -4.53 -1.00
N ILE A 180 5.78 -5.80 -0.91
CA ILE A 180 6.33 -6.41 0.30
C ILE A 180 7.83 -6.59 0.09
N GLY A 181 8.63 -6.07 1.01
CA GLY A 181 10.08 -6.04 0.93
C GLY A 181 10.76 -6.89 1.97
N LEU A 182 11.81 -7.60 1.55
CA LEU A 182 12.78 -8.24 2.40
C LEU A 182 14.14 -7.61 2.14
N THR A 183 14.66 -6.84 3.09
CA THR A 183 16.00 -6.26 2.99
C THR A 183 17.01 -7.15 3.72
N ILE A 184 18.08 -7.47 3.03
CA ILE A 184 19.20 -8.25 3.55
C ILE A 184 20.45 -7.38 3.50
N GLY A 185 21.12 -7.23 4.62
CA GLY A 185 22.38 -6.49 4.70
C GLY A 185 22.72 -6.11 6.13
N SER A 186 23.98 -5.68 6.35
CA SER A 186 24.45 -5.22 7.67
C SER A 186 24.20 -6.19 8.84
N GLY A 187 24.10 -7.50 8.55
CA GLY A 187 23.80 -8.53 9.56
C GLY A 187 22.35 -8.64 10.00
N VAL A 188 21.44 -8.00 9.30
CA VAL A 188 20.01 -7.97 9.63
C VAL A 188 19.16 -8.38 8.43
N VAL A 189 18.05 -9.07 8.69
CA VAL A 189 16.96 -9.30 7.74
C VAL A 189 15.75 -8.51 8.22
N GLU A 190 15.30 -7.56 7.41
CA GLU A 190 14.12 -6.75 7.68
C GLU A 190 12.98 -7.14 6.76
N PHE A 191 11.79 -7.30 7.33
CA PHE A 191 10.58 -7.62 6.59
C PHE A 191 9.52 -6.55 6.80
N TYR A 192 9.06 -5.94 5.70
CA TYR A 192 8.19 -4.78 5.74
C TYR A 192 7.25 -4.71 4.53
N ARG A 193 6.25 -3.86 4.62
CA ARG A 193 5.44 -3.43 3.51
C ARG A 193 5.74 -1.97 3.18
N GLN A 194 5.86 -1.66 1.92
CA GLN A 194 5.89 -0.30 1.40
C GLN A 194 4.55 -0.04 0.72
N ALA A 195 3.81 0.95 1.16
CA ALA A 195 2.55 1.35 0.54
C ALA A 195 2.30 2.84 0.78
N GLY A 196 1.91 3.56 -0.27
CA GLY A 196 1.56 4.98 -0.14
C GLY A 196 2.68 5.89 0.36
N GLY A 197 3.92 5.57 0.04
CA GLY A 197 5.08 6.30 0.56
C GLY A 197 5.45 5.95 2.01
N VAL A 198 4.71 5.07 2.66
CA VAL A 198 4.94 4.65 4.05
C VAL A 198 5.54 3.25 4.09
N ARG A 199 6.54 3.06 4.93
CA ARG A 199 7.15 1.76 5.21
C ARG A 199 6.68 1.26 6.57
N ASP A 200 5.92 0.16 6.55
CA ASP A 200 5.42 -0.51 7.75
C ASP A 200 6.22 -1.78 8.01
N THR A 201 6.85 -1.87 9.18
CA THR A 201 7.56 -3.08 9.58
C THR A 201 6.56 -4.18 9.90
N LEU A 202 6.60 -5.28 9.15
CA LEU A 202 5.69 -6.41 9.35
C LEU A 202 6.12 -7.32 10.48
N ARG A 203 7.43 -7.42 10.74
CA ARG A 203 8.03 -8.23 11.79
C ARG A 203 9.28 -7.56 12.34
N THR A 204 9.59 -7.81 13.59
CA THR A 204 10.86 -7.39 14.20
C THR A 204 12.03 -7.90 13.37
N PRO A 205 13.01 -7.04 13.02
CA PRO A 205 14.19 -7.45 12.28
C PRO A 205 14.94 -8.58 12.97
N VAL A 206 15.44 -9.53 12.19
CA VAL A 206 16.19 -10.69 12.68
C VAL A 206 17.67 -10.52 12.41
N LEU A 207 18.50 -10.73 13.42
CA LEU A 207 19.94 -10.78 13.22
C LEU A 207 20.32 -12.04 12.43
N TYR A 208 21.00 -11.86 11.31
CA TYR A 208 21.48 -12.94 10.46
C TYR A 208 22.91 -12.64 10.00
N PRO A 209 23.90 -13.47 10.35
CA PRO A 209 25.32 -13.19 10.10
C PRO A 209 25.70 -13.52 8.64
N PHE A 210 25.31 -12.67 7.70
CA PHE A 210 25.72 -12.77 6.30
C PHE A 210 27.23 -12.53 6.15
N GLN A 211 27.95 -13.55 5.68
CA GLN A 211 29.38 -13.49 5.39
C GLN A 211 29.59 -13.08 3.93
N SER A 212 30.59 -12.24 3.68
CA SER A 212 31.02 -11.92 2.31
C SER A 212 31.58 -13.14 1.61
N ASN A 213 31.44 -13.20 0.30
CA ASN A 213 31.89 -14.29 -0.57
C ASN A 213 31.26 -15.67 -0.30
N ARG A 214 30.21 -15.74 0.50
CA ARG A 214 29.42 -16.95 0.73
C ARG A 214 28.06 -16.85 0.04
N TRP A 215 27.63 -17.94 -0.60
CA TRP A 215 26.31 -18.06 -1.20
C TRP A 215 25.24 -18.35 -0.14
N TYR A 216 24.10 -17.69 -0.29
CA TYR A 216 22.89 -17.89 0.50
C TYR A 216 21.71 -18.01 -0.43
N ASN A 217 20.88 -19.02 -0.24
CA ASN A 217 19.60 -19.10 -0.92
C ASN A 217 18.60 -18.22 -0.16
N VAL A 218 17.96 -17.32 -0.86
CA VAL A 218 16.86 -16.49 -0.34
C VAL A 218 15.60 -16.88 -1.08
N LYS A 219 14.52 -17.13 -0.33
CA LYS A 219 13.24 -17.53 -0.88
C LYS A 219 12.12 -16.78 -0.18
N ILE A 220 11.19 -16.24 -0.96
CA ILE A 220 9.95 -15.63 -0.47
C ILE A 220 8.80 -16.38 -1.11
N ALA A 221 7.95 -16.99 -0.26
CA ALA A 221 6.75 -17.70 -0.69
C ALA A 221 5.51 -16.85 -0.39
N CYS A 222 4.74 -16.57 -1.42
CA CYS A 222 3.47 -15.85 -1.36
C CYS A 222 2.34 -16.85 -1.58
N LYS A 223 1.47 -17.04 -0.59
CA LYS A 223 0.29 -17.92 -0.69
C LYS A 223 -0.90 -17.27 0.01
N GLY A 224 -1.85 -16.78 -0.77
CA GLY A 224 -2.92 -15.98 -0.19
C GLY A 224 -2.35 -14.77 0.56
N GLU A 225 -2.76 -14.59 1.78
CA GLU A 225 -2.27 -13.53 2.67
C GLU A 225 -0.99 -13.92 3.42
N GLN A 226 -0.62 -15.19 3.38
CA GLN A 226 0.56 -15.70 4.06
C GLN A 226 1.81 -15.46 3.22
N ILE A 227 2.79 -14.81 3.81
CA ILE A 227 4.10 -14.55 3.20
C ILE A 227 5.17 -15.13 4.12
N GLY A 228 5.94 -16.07 3.59
CA GLY A 228 7.07 -16.69 4.29
C GLY A 228 8.39 -16.32 3.64
N CYS A 229 9.38 -15.92 4.44
CA CYS A 229 10.73 -15.59 4.02
C CYS A 229 11.74 -16.59 4.59
N PHE A 230 12.56 -17.14 3.74
CA PHE A 230 13.53 -18.19 4.09
C PHE A 230 14.93 -17.79 3.67
N VAL A 231 15.92 -18.15 4.47
CA VAL A 231 17.34 -18.08 4.12
C VAL A 231 17.94 -19.47 4.35
N ASN A 232 18.52 -20.06 3.31
CA ASN A 232 19.02 -21.44 3.30
C ASN A 232 17.97 -22.43 3.85
N ASP A 233 16.74 -22.36 3.33
CA ASP A 233 15.57 -23.13 3.74
C ASP A 233 15.12 -22.97 5.21
N THR A 234 15.80 -22.11 5.96
CA THR A 234 15.37 -21.76 7.32
C THR A 234 14.40 -20.61 7.27
N LEU A 235 13.21 -20.78 7.86
CA LEU A 235 12.21 -19.72 7.99
C LEU A 235 12.76 -18.60 8.89
N VAL A 236 12.91 -17.39 8.37
CA VAL A 236 13.38 -16.20 9.10
C VAL A 236 12.24 -15.26 9.45
N HIS A 237 11.26 -15.14 8.55
CA HIS A 237 10.06 -14.34 8.78
C HIS A 237 8.84 -15.03 8.20
N GLU A 238 7.73 -14.89 8.90
CA GLU A 238 6.41 -15.25 8.39
C GLU A 238 5.39 -14.23 8.89
N THR A 239 4.46 -13.87 8.03
CA THR A 239 3.33 -13.02 8.40
C THR A 239 2.09 -13.43 7.61
N ILE A 240 0.94 -13.14 8.21
CA ILE A 240 -0.34 -13.09 7.50
C ILE A 240 -0.64 -11.60 7.34
N LEU A 241 -0.81 -11.16 6.11
CA LEU A 241 -1.18 -9.77 5.83
C LEU A 241 -2.56 -9.50 6.45
N PRO A 242 -2.71 -8.43 7.21
CA PRO A 242 -3.99 -8.12 7.83
C PRO A 242 -5.04 -7.88 6.76
N GLY A 243 -6.20 -8.48 6.92
CA GLY A 243 -7.34 -8.19 6.06
C GLY A 243 -7.83 -6.75 6.24
N ILE A 244 -8.52 -6.25 5.24
CA ILE A 244 -9.20 -4.94 5.30
C ILE A 244 -10.67 -5.20 5.59
N PRO A 245 -11.27 -4.62 6.65
CA PRO A 245 -12.69 -4.76 6.88
C PRO A 245 -13.48 -4.25 5.67
N SER A 246 -14.49 -5.00 5.22
CA SER A 246 -15.30 -4.60 4.07
C SER A 246 -16.07 -3.32 4.31
N LEU A 247 -16.40 -3.05 5.57
CA LEU A 247 -17.01 -1.80 6.00
C LEU A 247 -16.26 -1.21 7.19
N VAL A 248 -16.15 0.10 7.20
CA VAL A 248 -15.68 0.87 8.36
C VAL A 248 -16.71 1.95 8.68
N SER A 249 -16.94 2.21 9.95
CA SER A 249 -17.92 3.23 10.36
C SER A 249 -17.46 4.02 11.57
N THR A 250 -18.02 5.20 11.71
CA THR A 250 -17.99 6.04 12.91
C THR A 250 -19.37 6.69 13.09
N ALA A 251 -19.76 6.93 14.32
CA ALA A 251 -21.00 7.62 14.62
C ALA A 251 -20.75 8.77 15.61
N ALA A 252 -21.50 9.84 15.45
CA ALA A 252 -21.48 10.99 16.35
C ALA A 252 -22.90 11.48 16.63
N LEU A 253 -23.08 12.10 17.78
CA LEU A 253 -24.30 12.78 18.17
C LEU A 253 -24.12 14.28 18.00
N ASP A 254 -25.01 14.90 17.25
CA ASP A 254 -25.24 16.34 17.25
C ASP A 254 -26.28 16.63 18.32
N LYS A 255 -25.88 17.26 19.42
CA LYS A 255 -26.70 17.53 20.58
C LYS A 255 -27.72 18.63 20.33
N GLU A 256 -27.38 19.60 19.51
CA GLU A 256 -28.24 20.72 19.17
C GLU A 256 -29.37 20.29 18.22
N ALA A 257 -29.00 19.58 17.16
CA ALA A 257 -29.97 19.05 16.19
C ALA A 257 -30.65 17.76 16.65
N HIS A 258 -30.24 17.17 17.77
CA HIS A 258 -30.74 15.86 18.24
C HIS A 258 -30.64 14.78 17.16
N THR A 259 -29.51 14.76 16.43
CA THR A 259 -29.31 13.89 15.26
C THR A 259 -28.10 12.98 15.45
N ILE A 260 -28.28 11.69 15.14
CA ILE A 260 -27.17 10.74 15.05
C ILE A 260 -26.63 10.79 13.63
N ILE A 261 -25.35 11.11 13.51
CA ILE A 261 -24.61 11.15 12.25
C ILE A 261 -23.80 9.86 12.16
N LEU A 262 -24.19 8.97 11.25
CA LEU A 262 -23.47 7.74 10.97
C LEU A 262 -22.70 7.90 9.66
N LYS A 263 -21.39 7.67 9.70
CA LYS A 263 -20.53 7.66 8.53
C LYS A 263 -20.09 6.22 8.27
N VAL A 264 -20.34 5.73 7.07
CA VAL A 264 -20.00 4.36 6.64
C VAL A 264 -19.16 4.42 5.38
N ILE A 265 -18.07 3.68 5.36
CA ILE A 265 -17.18 3.55 4.21
C ILE A 265 -17.21 2.09 3.77
N ASN A 266 -17.68 1.86 2.55
CA ASN A 266 -17.55 0.58 1.88
C ASN A 266 -16.15 0.52 1.23
N THR A 267 -15.31 -0.41 1.65
CA THR A 267 -13.96 -0.60 1.12
C THR A 267 -13.93 -1.57 -0.06
N THR A 268 -15.09 -2.13 -0.44
CA THR A 268 -15.24 -3.07 -1.55
C THR A 268 -15.70 -2.37 -2.83
N GLN A 269 -15.73 -3.09 -3.94
CA GLN A 269 -16.29 -2.63 -5.21
C GLN A 269 -17.76 -3.09 -5.39
N HIS A 270 -18.33 -3.75 -4.41
CA HIS A 270 -19.67 -4.32 -4.47
C HIS A 270 -20.58 -3.66 -3.45
N GLU A 271 -21.88 -3.76 -3.68
CA GLU A 271 -22.87 -3.33 -2.70
C GLU A 271 -22.79 -4.21 -1.44
N GLU A 272 -22.80 -3.58 -0.28
CA GLU A 272 -22.80 -4.25 1.02
C GLU A 272 -24.12 -3.98 1.74
N LYS A 273 -24.85 -5.04 2.01
CA LYS A 273 -26.06 -4.94 2.84
C LYS A 273 -25.68 -4.86 4.30
N THR A 274 -26.15 -3.82 4.96
CA THR A 274 -25.79 -3.52 6.36
C THR A 274 -27.04 -3.39 7.21
N GLU A 275 -27.06 -4.07 8.33
CA GLU A 275 -28.04 -3.90 9.38
C GLU A 275 -27.53 -2.92 10.43
N LEU A 276 -28.34 -1.91 10.76
CA LEU A 276 -28.04 -0.94 11.80
C LEU A 276 -28.78 -1.30 13.08
N ASN A 277 -28.02 -1.59 14.14
CA ASN A 277 -28.56 -1.83 15.46
C ASN A 277 -28.22 -0.65 16.37
N LEU A 278 -29.20 0.18 16.66
CA LEU A 278 -29.09 1.34 17.54
C LEU A 278 -29.54 0.96 18.96
N GLN A 279 -28.63 1.07 19.91
CA GLN A 279 -28.92 0.71 21.31
C GLN A 279 -29.01 1.96 22.20
N GLY A 280 -29.96 1.96 23.12
CA GLY A 280 -30.11 3.02 24.13
C GLY A 280 -30.73 4.32 23.61
N VAL A 281 -31.22 4.33 22.37
CA VAL A 281 -31.87 5.51 21.76
C VAL A 281 -33.15 5.13 21.05
N SER A 282 -34.10 6.08 21.01
CA SER A 282 -35.28 5.99 20.15
C SER A 282 -35.09 6.96 18.98
N VAL A 283 -35.19 6.44 17.77
CA VAL A 283 -35.01 7.22 16.54
C VAL A 283 -36.30 7.28 15.72
N LYS A 284 -36.39 8.28 14.84
CA LYS A 284 -37.48 8.37 13.87
C LYS A 284 -37.31 7.28 12.80
N ASN A 285 -38.42 6.93 12.13
CA ASN A 285 -38.43 5.94 11.05
C ASN A 285 -37.89 6.48 9.71
N THR A 286 -37.27 7.65 9.73
CA THR A 286 -36.73 8.32 8.53
C THR A 286 -35.28 8.70 8.78
N ALA A 287 -34.45 8.56 7.74
CA ALA A 287 -33.06 8.99 7.73
C ALA A 287 -32.78 9.74 6.42
N GLU A 288 -31.92 10.73 6.48
CA GLU A 288 -31.34 11.36 5.31
C GLU A 288 -30.05 10.60 4.96
N ILE A 289 -29.82 10.33 3.67
CA ILE A 289 -28.63 9.63 3.19
C ILE A 289 -27.90 10.56 2.22
N ILE A 290 -26.65 10.87 2.54
CA ILE A 290 -25.72 11.57 1.66
C ILE A 290 -24.70 10.54 1.19
N GLN A 291 -24.63 10.30 -0.11
CA GLN A 291 -23.79 9.27 -0.68
C GLN A 291 -22.73 9.87 -1.61
N LEU A 292 -21.47 9.50 -1.41
CA LEU A 292 -20.38 9.76 -2.34
C LEU A 292 -20.00 8.44 -3.02
N THR A 293 -20.25 8.38 -4.31
CA THR A 293 -19.83 7.25 -5.16
C THR A 293 -18.76 7.70 -6.13
N GLY A 294 -17.75 6.86 -6.36
CA GLY A 294 -16.68 7.13 -7.33
C GLY A 294 -16.46 5.90 -8.20
N CYS A 295 -16.31 6.10 -9.50
CA CYS A 295 -15.88 5.03 -10.40
C CYS A 295 -14.35 4.93 -10.38
N LEU A 296 -13.81 3.72 -10.18
CA LEU A 296 -12.37 3.47 -10.25
C LEU A 296 -11.78 3.71 -11.65
N LEU A 297 -12.62 3.76 -12.68
CA LEU A 297 -12.22 4.03 -14.07
C LEU A 297 -11.80 5.49 -14.31
N TYR A 298 -12.20 6.43 -13.46
CA TYR A 298 -11.84 7.85 -13.59
C TYR A 298 -10.41 8.20 -13.14
N THR A 299 -9.59 7.22 -12.86
CA THR A 299 -8.27 7.46 -12.25
C THR A 299 -7.11 7.45 -13.25
N SER A 300 -7.30 6.94 -14.47
CA SER A 300 -6.26 6.92 -15.50
C SER A 300 -6.48 7.95 -16.61
N ASP A 301 -7.73 8.34 -16.92
CA ASP A 301 -8.05 9.09 -18.12
C ASP A 301 -8.47 10.56 -17.89
N ALA A 302 -8.68 10.96 -16.62
CA ALA A 302 -9.09 12.35 -16.32
C ALA A 302 -8.02 13.41 -16.63
N ALA A 303 -6.80 13.01 -16.97
CA ALA A 303 -5.76 13.93 -17.45
C ALA A 303 -5.76 14.04 -18.98
N ASP A 304 -6.35 13.07 -19.70
CA ASP A 304 -6.39 13.07 -21.17
C ASP A 304 -7.66 13.72 -21.73
N ASP A 305 -8.74 13.82 -20.93
CA ASP A 305 -10.01 14.45 -21.36
C ASP A 305 -10.02 15.99 -21.18
N LEU A 306 -8.96 16.60 -20.69
CA LEU A 306 -8.80 18.06 -20.60
C LEU A 306 -8.05 18.66 -21.80
N THR A 307 -7.90 17.89 -22.87
CA THR A 307 -7.43 18.40 -24.17
C THR A 307 -8.65 18.64 -25.13
#